data_6baed2bbd80578a12bfeafed57622cdb
#
_entry.id   6baed2bbd80578a12bfeafed57622cdb
#
_cell.length_a   1.000
_cell.length_b   1.000
_cell.length_c   1.000
_cell.angle_alpha   90.00
_cell.angle_beta   90.00
_cell.angle_gamma   90.00
#
_symmetry.space_group_name_H-M   'P 1'
#
loop_
_entity.id
_entity.type
_entity.pdbx_description
1 polymer ?
#
loop_
_entity_poly.entity_id
_entity_poly.type
_entity_poly.pdbx_seq_one_letter_code
_entity_poly.pdbx_strand_id
1 'polypeptide(L)' 'YQLRSATYGTDAAQALARLDHEERAWNQKLDDYAAAKAQAHDPGQMQALRERLFTPQEQLRLEAALALRQSQH' A
#
# COMPACT_ATOMS: atom_id res chain seq x y z
N TYR A 1 -11.02 35.78 9.10
CA TYR A 1 -11.84 34.82 8.34
C TYR A 1 -10.97 33.97 7.45
N GLN A 2 -10.11 34.59 6.63
CA GLN A 2 -9.20 33.84 5.76
C GLN A 2 -8.24 32.96 6.55
N LEU A 3 -7.80 33.42 7.69
CA LEU A 3 -6.93 32.66 8.56
C LEU A 3 -7.60 31.37 9.02
N ARG A 4 -8.87 31.48 9.38
CA ARG A 4 -9.63 30.32 9.83
C ARG A 4 -9.77 29.30 8.71
N SER A 5 -10.10 29.76 7.54
CA SER A 5 -10.21 28.88 6.37
C SER A 5 -8.89 28.21 6.03
N ALA A 6 -7.80 28.98 6.12
CA ALA A 6 -6.47 28.46 5.85
C ALA A 6 -6.09 27.37 6.86
N THR A 7 -6.43 27.59 8.14
CA THR A 7 -6.14 26.60 9.18
C THR A 7 -6.86 25.28 8.93
N TYR A 8 -8.14 25.35 8.63
CA TYR A 8 -8.91 24.13 8.32
C TYR A 8 -8.42 23.49 7.03
N GLY A 9 -8.13 24.30 6.03
CA GLY A 9 -7.63 23.78 4.78
C GLY A 9 -6.27 23.10 4.93
N THR A 10 -5.42 23.63 5.80
CA THR A 10 -4.11 23.03 6.07
C THR A 10 -4.25 21.67 6.71
N ASP A 11 -5.12 21.54 7.72
CA ASP A 11 -5.32 20.25 8.40
C ASP A 11 -5.90 19.22 7.45
N ALA A 12 -6.88 19.61 6.63
CA ALA A 12 -7.47 18.71 5.66
C ALA A 12 -6.45 18.30 4.60
N ALA A 13 -5.65 19.26 4.12
CA ALA A 13 -4.63 18.97 3.13
C ALA A 13 -3.56 18.03 3.67
N GLN A 14 -3.15 18.19 4.94
CA GLN A 14 -2.18 17.31 5.55
C GLN A 14 -2.75 15.89 5.72
N ALA A 15 -4.02 15.78 6.09
CA ALA A 15 -4.66 14.47 6.23
C ALA A 15 -4.75 13.77 4.88
N LEU A 16 -5.14 14.48 3.84
CA LEU A 16 -5.22 13.93 2.48
C LEU A 16 -3.84 13.54 1.96
N ALA A 17 -2.84 14.38 2.20
CA ALA A 17 -1.48 14.09 1.77
C ALA A 17 -0.94 12.84 2.45
N ARG A 18 -1.27 12.65 3.74
CA ARG A 18 -0.85 11.47 4.47
C ARG A 18 -1.50 10.21 3.90
N LEU A 19 -2.79 10.26 3.61
CA LEU A 19 -3.50 9.14 3.00
C LEU A 19 -2.92 8.81 1.62
N ASP A 20 -2.66 9.82 0.81
CA ASP A 20 -2.06 9.61 -0.50
C ASP A 20 -0.69 8.96 -0.38
N HIS A 21 0.11 9.42 0.58
CA HIS A 21 1.44 8.86 0.79
C HIS A 21 1.34 7.39 1.23
N GLU A 22 0.42 7.08 2.12
CA GLU A 22 0.22 5.71 2.58
C GLU A 22 -0.26 4.81 1.43
N GLU A 23 -1.15 5.30 0.60
CA GLU A 23 -1.62 4.54 -0.55
C GLU A 23 -0.52 4.29 -1.57
N ARG A 24 0.31 5.30 -1.83
CA ARG A 24 1.44 5.15 -2.75
C ARG A 24 2.44 4.13 -2.22
N ALA A 25 2.75 4.21 -0.94
CA ALA A 25 3.66 3.26 -0.31
C ALA A 25 3.08 1.85 -0.37
N TRP A 26 1.79 1.71 -0.10
CA TRP A 26 1.11 0.43 -0.18
C TRP A 26 1.13 -0.14 -1.60
N ASN A 27 0.79 0.68 -2.59
CA ASN A 27 0.80 0.27 -3.99
C ASN A 27 2.22 -0.10 -4.45
N GLN A 28 3.23 0.63 -3.99
CA GLN A 28 4.62 0.31 -4.31
C GLN A 28 5.00 -1.05 -3.74
N LYS A 29 4.59 -1.36 -2.52
CA LYS A 29 4.83 -2.67 -1.92
C LYS A 29 4.16 -3.77 -2.73
N LEU A 30 2.92 -3.53 -3.17
CA LEU A 30 2.20 -4.49 -4.01
C LEU A 30 2.90 -4.71 -5.33
N ASP A 31 3.39 -3.64 -5.97
CA ASP A 31 4.12 -3.75 -7.23
C ASP A 31 5.42 -4.52 -7.04
N ASP A 32 6.16 -4.22 -5.97
CA ASP A 32 7.41 -4.91 -5.67
C ASP A 32 7.16 -6.40 -5.42
N TYR A 33 6.10 -6.70 -4.69
CA TYR A 33 5.74 -8.09 -4.42
C TYR A 33 5.34 -8.82 -5.70
N ALA A 34 4.54 -8.18 -6.54
CA ALA A 34 4.10 -8.79 -7.79
C ALA A 34 5.28 -9.04 -8.73
N ALA A 35 6.20 -8.09 -8.81
CA ALA A 35 7.40 -8.24 -9.63
C ALA A 35 8.28 -9.38 -9.12
N ALA A 36 8.46 -9.47 -7.81
CA ALA A 36 9.24 -10.54 -7.21
C ALA A 36 8.57 -11.90 -7.42
N LYS A 37 7.25 -11.94 -7.33
CA LYS A 37 6.49 -13.16 -7.55
C LYS A 37 6.66 -13.67 -8.98
N ALA A 38 6.70 -12.75 -9.95
CA ALA A 38 6.90 -13.12 -11.34
C ALA A 38 8.29 -13.71 -11.59
N GLN A 39 9.28 -13.28 -10.80
CA GLN A 39 10.66 -13.74 -10.96
C GLN A 39 11.03 -14.88 -10.01
N ALA A 40 10.27 -15.09 -8.96
CA ALA A 40 10.59 -16.08 -7.95
C ALA A 40 10.23 -17.49 -8.44
N HIS A 41 11.14 -18.43 -8.19
CA HIS A 41 10.92 -19.83 -8.51
C HIS A 41 10.71 -20.67 -7.24
N ASP A 42 10.89 -20.07 -6.08
CA ASP A 42 10.82 -20.75 -4.79
C ASP A 42 9.72 -20.15 -3.93
N PRO A 43 8.68 -20.95 -3.55
CA PRO A 43 7.62 -20.46 -2.68
C PRO A 43 8.13 -19.97 -1.33
N GLY A 44 9.21 -20.57 -0.81
CA GLY A 44 9.80 -20.15 0.45
C GLY A 44 10.34 -18.74 0.40
N GLN A 45 10.93 -18.35 -0.73
CA GLN A 45 11.41 -16.98 -0.91
C GLN A 45 10.26 -15.98 -0.92
N MET A 46 9.15 -16.34 -1.54
CA MET A 46 7.98 -15.48 -1.59
C MET A 46 7.38 -15.28 -0.20
N GLN A 47 7.32 -16.33 0.60
CA GLN A 47 6.82 -16.22 1.96
C GLN A 47 7.72 -15.32 2.80
N ALA A 48 9.03 -15.49 2.67
CA ALA A 48 9.99 -14.65 3.39
C ALA A 48 9.87 -13.19 2.96
N LEU A 49 9.72 -12.95 1.67
CA LEU A 49 9.54 -11.60 1.14
C LEU A 49 8.25 -10.97 1.67
N ARG A 50 7.18 -11.73 1.69
CA ARG A 50 5.89 -11.27 2.22
C ARG A 50 6.02 -10.84 3.67
N GLU A 51 6.74 -11.64 4.47
CA GLU A 51 6.95 -11.32 5.88
C GLU A 51 7.85 -10.09 6.07
N ARG A 52 8.78 -9.86 5.15
CA ARG A 52 9.68 -8.72 5.22
C ARG A 52 9.00 -7.42 4.76
N LEU A 53 8.22 -7.48 3.70
CA LEU A 53 7.59 -6.29 3.12
C LEU A 53 6.34 -5.88 3.87
N PHE A 54 5.61 -6.82 4.42
CA PHE A 54 4.30 -6.56 5.00
C PHE A 54 4.26 -6.99 6.47
N THR A 55 3.60 -6.15 7.29
CA THR A 55 3.26 -6.53 8.66
C THR A 55 2.17 -7.59 8.63
N PRO A 56 1.94 -8.31 9.75
CA PRO A 56 0.85 -9.30 9.79
C PRO A 56 -0.52 -8.73 9.41
N GLN A 57 -0.79 -7.48 9.81
CA GLN A 57 -2.04 -6.82 9.43
C GLN A 57 -2.09 -6.52 7.94
N GLU A 58 -0.96 -6.07 7.39
CA GLU A 58 -0.87 -5.81 5.96
C GLU A 58 -0.99 -7.09 5.14
N GLN A 59 -0.50 -8.20 5.66
CA GLN A 59 -0.63 -9.48 4.97
C GLN A 59 -2.08 -9.92 4.82
N LEU A 60 -2.92 -9.64 5.81
CA LEU A 60 -4.35 -9.91 5.69
C LEU A 60 -4.98 -9.06 4.60
N ARG A 61 -4.59 -7.79 4.53
CA ARG A 61 -5.05 -6.87 3.49
C ARG A 61 -4.47 -7.25 2.13
N LEU A 62 -3.28 -7.82 2.11
CA LEU A 62 -2.60 -8.18 0.88
C LEU A 62 -3.40 -9.15 0.04
N GLU A 63 -3.98 -10.17 0.67
CA GLU A 63 -4.77 -11.17 -0.06
C GLU A 63 -5.98 -10.52 -0.73
N ALA A 64 -6.68 -9.64 -0.01
CA ALA A 64 -7.81 -8.92 -0.56
C ALA A 64 -7.37 -7.98 -1.69
N ALA A 65 -6.25 -7.30 -1.51
CA ALA A 65 -5.74 -6.37 -2.52
C ALA A 65 -5.35 -7.10 -3.81
N LEU A 66 -4.70 -8.25 -3.68
CA LEU A 66 -4.32 -9.04 -4.85
C LEU A 66 -5.55 -9.60 -5.56
N ALA A 67 -6.55 -10.03 -4.81
CA ALA A 67 -7.80 -10.51 -5.41
C ALA A 67 -8.49 -9.41 -6.20
N LEU A 68 -8.50 -8.18 -5.66
CA LEU A 68 -9.07 -7.03 -6.37
C LEU A 68 -8.30 -6.73 -7.65
N ARG A 69 -6.97 -6.79 -7.59
CA ARG A 69 -6.16 -6.56 -8.78
C ARG A 69 -6.43 -7.59 -9.87
N GLN A 70 -6.56 -8.84 -9.47
CA GLN A 70 -6.84 -9.92 -10.41
C GLN A 70 -8.21 -9.78 -11.05
N SER A 71 -9.19 -9.33 -10.27
CA SER A 71 -10.54 -9.18 -10.80
C SER A 71 -10.70 -7.96 -11.71
N GLN A 72 -9.75 -7.01 -11.65
CA GLN A 72 -9.77 -5.85 -12.53
C GLN A 72 -9.15 -6.12 -13.89
N HIS A 73 -8.52 -7.25 -14.07
CA HIS A 73 -8.00 -7.68 -15.34
C HIS A 73 -8.98 -8.62 -16.00
#